data_405c796dc038dba3a3dbce67f4b2dff9
#
_entry.id   405c796dc038dba3a3dbce67f4b2dff9
#
_cell.length_a   1.000
_cell.length_b   1.000
_cell.length_c   1.000
_cell.angle_alpha   90.00
_cell.angle_beta   90.00
_cell.angle_gamma   90.00
#
_symmetry.space_group_name_H-M   'P 1'
#
loop_
_entity.id
_entity.type
_entity.pdbx_description
1 polymer ?
#
loop_
_entity_poly.entity_id
_entity_poly.type
_entity_poly.pdbx_seq_one_letter_code
_entity_poly.pdbx_strand_id
1 'polypeptide(L)'
;MPSINSQYLQVIQLPMQVNVRFLDNLRLEASFDDFSIITDQPVRYKGDGTAPSPFDYFLASSALCAAYFVKLYCSARDIPTEDIQVTQNNLVDPDNRYHQDFVIQIDLPETISEKDRQGILSAMDRCTVKRVIQNTPKFNIEAKDILGDKASLDYQEYIESDFKTKIIGKDATLEETITNMRGILSSLGINIEVASWRNPIPHVWSVHIRDADSPMCYTNGKGATKDAALCSALGEYLERISNNYFYNDYFLGEELSESDFVHYPNELWFEIPTDKDFPTGLMDENLLETYNSEGELKAAHLVDTNSGNHKRGICALPYERQSDKETIYIPVNLIGNLFVSNGMSAGNTIYEARVQCLSEIFERAVKNQIILEELTLPDVPRSVLEKFPNILEGIQSLEEKGYPVLVKDASLGGKFPVMCVTLMNPMNG
;
A
#
# COMPACT_ATOMS: atom_id res chain seq x y z
N MET A 1 -4.61 -29.69 -31.05
CA MET A 1 -5.27 -29.04 -29.89
C MET A 1 -5.49 -27.58 -30.24
N PRO A 2 -6.70 -27.06 -30.35
CA PRO A 2 -6.90 -25.65 -30.60
C PRO A 2 -6.63 -24.89 -29.31
N SER A 3 -5.77 -23.87 -29.42
CA SER A 3 -5.46 -22.88 -28.38
C SER A 3 -6.74 -22.16 -27.99
N ILE A 4 -7.12 -22.26 -26.72
CA ILE A 4 -8.20 -21.44 -26.14
C ILE A 4 -7.72 -19.99 -26.16
N ASN A 5 -8.42 -19.20 -26.99
CA ASN A 5 -8.17 -17.81 -27.23
C ASN A 5 -8.19 -17.01 -25.91
N SER A 6 -7.14 -16.24 -25.66
CA SER A 6 -6.93 -15.42 -24.44
C SER A 6 -7.91 -14.24 -24.29
N GLN A 7 -8.98 -14.19 -25.08
CA GLN A 7 -9.97 -13.10 -25.04
C GLN A 7 -11.00 -13.16 -23.92
N TYR A 8 -10.99 -14.20 -23.08
CA TYR A 8 -11.94 -14.33 -21.94
C TYR A 8 -11.36 -13.95 -20.56
N LEU A 9 -10.17 -13.38 -20.50
CA LEU A 9 -9.49 -13.08 -19.23
C LEU A 9 -9.41 -11.59 -18.85
N GLN A 10 -10.14 -10.73 -19.52
CA GLN A 10 -10.27 -9.33 -19.10
C GLN A 10 -11.75 -8.92 -19.01
N VAL A 11 -12.45 -9.45 -18.03
CA VAL A 11 -13.52 -8.64 -17.44
C VAL A 11 -12.80 -7.73 -16.45
N ILE A 12 -12.33 -6.58 -16.93
CA ILE A 12 -12.07 -5.43 -16.08
C ILE A 12 -13.43 -5.10 -15.46
N GLN A 13 -13.61 -5.57 -14.23
CA GLN A 13 -14.80 -5.22 -13.47
C GLN A 13 -14.65 -3.73 -13.15
N LEU A 14 -15.35 -2.89 -13.91
CA LEU A 14 -15.46 -1.46 -13.59
C LEU A 14 -15.90 -1.35 -12.13
N PRO A 15 -15.39 -0.36 -11.37
CA PRO A 15 -15.76 -0.18 -9.98
C PRO A 15 -17.28 0.01 -9.91
N MET A 16 -17.97 -0.98 -9.33
CA MET A 16 -19.42 -0.97 -9.16
C MET A 16 -19.76 -0.08 -7.96
N GLN A 17 -20.58 0.93 -8.20
CA GLN A 17 -21.13 1.75 -7.12
C GLN A 17 -22.44 1.12 -6.64
N VAL A 18 -22.53 0.88 -5.34
CA VAL A 18 -23.76 0.40 -4.68
C VAL A 18 -24.32 1.52 -3.84
N ASN A 19 -25.55 1.95 -4.14
CA ASN A 19 -26.26 2.96 -3.36
C ASN A 19 -27.28 2.26 -2.46
N VAL A 20 -27.28 2.61 -1.18
CA VAL A 20 -28.20 2.02 -0.19
C VAL A 20 -29.21 3.05 0.26
N ARG A 21 -30.50 2.72 0.16
CA ARG A 21 -31.63 3.51 0.63
C ARG A 21 -32.26 2.83 1.83
N PHE A 22 -32.58 3.62 2.85
CA PHE A 22 -33.31 3.17 4.01
C PHE A 22 -34.83 3.16 3.68
N LEU A 23 -35.47 2.04 3.95
CA LEU A 23 -36.92 1.87 3.82
C LEU A 23 -37.55 1.91 5.22
N ASP A 24 -38.76 1.33 5.33
CA ASP A 24 -39.47 1.19 6.58
C ASP A 24 -38.83 0.12 7.51
N ASN A 25 -38.96 0.28 8.81
CA ASN A 25 -38.40 -0.59 9.85
C ASN A 25 -36.90 -0.85 9.63
N LEU A 26 -36.46 -2.12 9.49
CA LEU A 26 -35.08 -2.53 9.23
C LEU A 26 -34.81 -2.96 7.78
N ARG A 27 -35.75 -2.61 6.88
CA ARG A 27 -35.61 -2.88 5.45
C ARG A 27 -34.71 -1.89 4.78
N LEU A 28 -33.83 -2.40 3.91
CA LEU A 28 -32.89 -1.60 3.11
C LEU A 28 -33.03 -2.03 1.65
N GLU A 29 -32.83 -1.08 0.74
CA GLU A 29 -32.71 -1.36 -0.69
C GLU A 29 -31.31 -0.95 -1.16
N ALA A 30 -30.59 -1.88 -1.78
CA ALA A 30 -29.34 -1.61 -2.46
C ALA A 30 -29.56 -1.62 -3.97
N SER A 31 -29.16 -0.54 -4.65
CA SER A 31 -29.24 -0.40 -6.11
C SER A 31 -27.86 -0.26 -6.72
N PHE A 32 -27.63 -0.94 -7.84
CA PHE A 32 -26.40 -0.95 -8.61
C PHE A 32 -26.72 -1.26 -10.07
N ASP A 33 -26.16 -0.49 -10.97
CA ASP A 33 -26.51 -0.50 -12.41
C ASP A 33 -28.05 -0.48 -12.57
N ASP A 34 -28.60 -1.40 -13.33
CA ASP A 34 -30.06 -1.55 -13.55
C ASP A 34 -30.73 -2.52 -12.56
N PHE A 35 -30.06 -2.92 -11.49
CA PHE A 35 -30.57 -3.88 -10.53
C PHE A 35 -30.81 -3.26 -9.16
N SER A 36 -31.76 -3.83 -8.42
CA SER A 36 -31.91 -3.58 -6.99
C SER A 36 -32.19 -4.86 -6.21
N ILE A 37 -31.74 -4.87 -4.96
CA ILE A 37 -32.05 -5.92 -4.00
C ILE A 37 -32.58 -5.32 -2.72
N ILE A 38 -33.56 -6.01 -2.11
CA ILE A 38 -34.14 -5.61 -0.82
C ILE A 38 -33.62 -6.56 0.24
N THR A 39 -33.24 -6.02 1.39
CA THR A 39 -32.85 -6.79 2.57
C THR A 39 -33.77 -6.44 3.73
N ASP A 40 -33.93 -7.38 4.65
CA ASP A 40 -34.61 -7.18 5.93
C ASP A 40 -33.85 -7.94 7.03
N GLN A 41 -34.23 -7.73 8.28
CA GLN A 41 -33.71 -8.54 9.37
C GLN A 41 -34.75 -9.59 9.79
N PRO A 42 -34.33 -10.76 10.26
CA PRO A 42 -35.24 -11.72 10.86
C PRO A 42 -36.03 -11.13 12.05
N VAL A 43 -37.22 -11.59 12.29
CA VAL A 43 -38.11 -11.13 13.39
C VAL A 43 -37.40 -11.16 14.75
N ARG A 44 -36.56 -12.18 15.00
CA ARG A 44 -35.71 -12.28 16.22
C ARG A 44 -34.73 -11.11 16.41
N TYR A 45 -34.42 -10.39 15.34
CA TYR A 45 -33.58 -9.19 15.35
C TYR A 45 -34.39 -7.92 15.09
N LYS A 46 -35.70 -7.95 15.34
CA LYS A 46 -36.66 -6.84 15.23
C LYS A 46 -36.93 -6.37 13.78
N GLY A 47 -36.61 -7.16 12.77
CA GLY A 47 -37.08 -6.98 11.41
C GLY A 47 -38.45 -7.61 11.21
N ASP A 48 -39.00 -7.47 10.01
CA ASP A 48 -40.27 -8.05 9.61
C ASP A 48 -40.11 -9.44 8.96
N GLY A 49 -38.85 -9.83 8.63
CA GLY A 49 -38.54 -11.10 8.00
C GLY A 49 -39.08 -11.21 6.57
N THR A 50 -39.25 -10.08 5.87
CA THR A 50 -39.86 -10.02 4.53
C THR A 50 -38.88 -10.23 3.39
N ALA A 51 -37.58 -10.22 3.68
CA ALA A 51 -36.50 -10.45 2.71
C ALA A 51 -35.27 -11.06 3.41
N PRO A 52 -34.33 -11.68 2.67
CA PRO A 52 -33.07 -12.15 3.23
C PRO A 52 -32.29 -11.03 3.91
N SER A 53 -31.54 -11.38 4.96
CA SER A 53 -30.62 -10.42 5.58
C SER A 53 -29.42 -10.12 4.67
N PRO A 54 -28.70 -9.01 4.88
CA PRO A 54 -27.47 -8.72 4.13
C PRO A 54 -26.44 -9.85 4.20
N PHE A 55 -26.38 -10.55 5.35
CA PHE A 55 -25.46 -11.67 5.50
C PHE A 55 -25.92 -12.92 4.72
N ASP A 56 -27.22 -13.16 4.58
CA ASP A 56 -27.75 -14.24 3.75
C ASP A 56 -27.36 -14.03 2.27
N TYR A 57 -27.41 -12.78 1.78
CA TYR A 57 -26.95 -12.45 0.44
C TYR A 57 -25.44 -12.67 0.27
N PHE A 58 -24.64 -12.35 1.28
CA PHE A 58 -23.19 -12.63 1.27
C PHE A 58 -22.92 -14.13 1.15
N LEU A 59 -23.62 -14.95 1.94
CA LEU A 59 -23.52 -16.41 1.87
C LEU A 59 -23.95 -16.94 0.49
N ALA A 60 -25.10 -16.47 -0.01
CA ALA A 60 -25.61 -16.87 -1.31
C ALA A 60 -24.65 -16.49 -2.46
N SER A 61 -24.01 -15.33 -2.38
CA SER A 61 -23.11 -14.85 -3.43
C SER A 61 -21.90 -15.78 -3.66
N SER A 62 -21.36 -16.37 -2.59
CA SER A 62 -20.24 -17.29 -2.69
C SER A 62 -20.63 -18.63 -3.34
N ALA A 63 -21.81 -19.17 -2.97
CA ALA A 63 -22.35 -20.38 -3.57
C ALA A 63 -22.70 -20.16 -5.06
N LEU A 64 -23.39 -19.06 -5.38
CA LEU A 64 -23.75 -18.71 -6.76
C LEU A 64 -22.52 -18.50 -7.64
N CYS A 65 -21.47 -17.84 -7.11
CA CYS A 65 -20.25 -17.65 -7.86
C CYS A 65 -19.53 -18.99 -8.14
N ALA A 66 -19.47 -19.90 -7.18
CA ALA A 66 -18.94 -21.24 -7.41
C ALA A 66 -19.74 -22.02 -8.47
N ALA A 67 -21.09 -22.01 -8.36
CA ALA A 67 -21.99 -22.64 -9.31
C ALA A 67 -21.89 -22.07 -10.73
N TYR A 68 -21.63 -20.74 -10.85
CA TYR A 68 -21.38 -20.12 -12.15
C TYR A 68 -20.17 -20.73 -12.88
N PHE A 69 -19.08 -20.98 -12.19
CA PHE A 69 -17.90 -21.63 -12.79
C PHE A 69 -18.17 -23.10 -13.16
N VAL A 70 -19.02 -23.82 -12.40
CA VAL A 70 -19.51 -25.15 -12.80
C VAL A 70 -20.27 -25.04 -14.12
N LYS A 71 -21.23 -24.10 -14.19
CA LYS A 71 -22.03 -23.90 -15.41
C LYS A 71 -21.16 -23.60 -16.63
N LEU A 72 -20.15 -22.75 -16.47
CA LEU A 72 -19.20 -22.45 -17.57
C LEU A 72 -18.42 -23.71 -18.02
N TYR A 73 -17.92 -24.50 -17.06
CA TYR A 73 -17.20 -25.71 -17.37
C TYR A 73 -18.06 -26.72 -18.13
N CYS A 74 -19.28 -26.93 -17.64
CA CYS A 74 -20.25 -27.86 -18.23
C CYS A 74 -20.71 -27.43 -19.62
N SER A 75 -21.04 -26.12 -19.77
CA SER A 75 -21.48 -25.56 -21.06
C SER A 75 -20.41 -25.68 -22.14
N ALA A 76 -19.14 -25.54 -21.80
CA ALA A 76 -18.03 -25.67 -22.75
C ALA A 76 -17.78 -27.14 -23.20
N ARG A 77 -18.49 -28.11 -22.62
CA ARG A 77 -18.31 -29.56 -22.85
C ARG A 77 -19.62 -30.28 -23.11
N ASP A 78 -20.70 -29.54 -23.32
CA ASP A 78 -22.05 -30.07 -23.51
C ASP A 78 -22.50 -31.05 -22.42
N ILE A 79 -22.06 -30.78 -21.15
CA ILE A 79 -22.48 -31.56 -19.98
C ILE A 79 -23.78 -30.97 -19.46
N PRO A 80 -24.88 -31.77 -19.38
CA PRO A 80 -26.13 -31.31 -18.77
C PRO A 80 -25.95 -30.94 -17.31
N THR A 81 -26.65 -29.90 -16.84
CA THR A 81 -26.53 -29.40 -15.46
C THR A 81 -27.79 -29.54 -14.63
N GLU A 82 -28.84 -30.17 -15.18
CA GLU A 82 -30.17 -30.32 -14.55
C GLU A 82 -30.11 -31.15 -13.27
N ASP A 83 -29.22 -32.15 -13.21
CA ASP A 83 -29.02 -33.02 -12.06
C ASP A 83 -27.79 -32.67 -11.22
N ILE A 84 -27.22 -31.46 -11.42
CA ILE A 84 -26.08 -30.99 -10.64
C ILE A 84 -26.59 -30.01 -9.57
N GLN A 85 -26.25 -30.29 -8.32
CA GLN A 85 -26.61 -29.42 -7.21
C GLN A 85 -25.36 -28.94 -6.47
N VAL A 86 -25.28 -27.63 -6.19
CA VAL A 86 -24.23 -27.02 -5.36
C VAL A 86 -24.84 -26.60 -4.04
N THR A 87 -24.27 -27.06 -2.95
CA THR A 87 -24.72 -26.75 -1.58
C THR A 87 -23.57 -26.11 -0.82
N GLN A 88 -23.86 -25.02 -0.10
CA GLN A 88 -22.89 -24.39 0.80
C GLN A 88 -23.42 -24.44 2.24
N ASN A 89 -22.57 -24.90 3.13
CA ASN A 89 -22.79 -24.87 4.57
C ASN A 89 -21.73 -23.97 5.22
N ASN A 90 -22.13 -23.15 6.19
CA ASN A 90 -21.21 -22.40 7.01
C ASN A 90 -21.16 -23.01 8.42
N LEU A 91 -19.96 -23.35 8.85
CA LEU A 91 -19.66 -23.83 10.18
C LEU A 91 -19.14 -22.67 11.01
N VAL A 92 -19.91 -22.30 12.02
CA VAL A 92 -19.59 -21.16 12.90
C VAL A 92 -18.79 -21.66 14.10
N ASP A 93 -17.66 -21.01 14.38
CA ASP A 93 -16.89 -21.27 15.59
C ASP A 93 -17.72 -20.87 16.84
N PRO A 94 -17.93 -21.79 17.79
CA PRO A 94 -18.71 -21.51 19.00
C PRO A 94 -18.15 -20.36 19.86
N ASP A 95 -16.83 -20.18 19.84
CA ASP A 95 -16.12 -19.19 20.65
C ASP A 95 -15.94 -17.85 19.91
N ASN A 96 -16.04 -17.86 18.58
CA ASN A 96 -15.90 -16.67 17.75
C ASN A 96 -16.84 -16.68 16.54
N ARG A 97 -17.99 -16.05 16.66
CA ARG A 97 -19.01 -16.00 15.58
C ARG A 97 -18.52 -15.41 14.25
N TYR A 98 -17.41 -14.70 14.25
CA TYR A 98 -16.83 -14.13 13.04
C TYR A 98 -15.83 -15.07 12.36
N HIS A 99 -15.46 -16.14 13.03
CA HIS A 99 -14.64 -17.21 12.46
C HIS A 99 -15.60 -18.30 11.94
N GLN A 100 -15.65 -18.44 10.62
CA GLN A 100 -16.58 -19.36 9.96
C GLN A 100 -15.86 -20.09 8.84
N ASP A 101 -16.10 -21.41 8.76
CA ASP A 101 -15.66 -22.23 7.64
C ASP A 101 -16.79 -22.42 6.64
N PHE A 102 -16.53 -22.13 5.36
CA PHE A 102 -17.48 -22.33 4.28
C PHE A 102 -17.16 -23.65 3.55
N VAL A 103 -18.09 -24.60 3.68
CA VAL A 103 -17.99 -25.89 3.02
C VAL A 103 -18.91 -25.88 1.81
N ILE A 104 -18.34 -25.84 0.59
CA ILE A 104 -19.09 -25.91 -0.67
C ILE A 104 -18.98 -27.32 -1.21
N GLN A 105 -20.10 -27.99 -1.36
CA GLN A 105 -20.23 -29.35 -1.88
C GLN A 105 -20.98 -29.34 -3.20
N ILE A 106 -20.69 -30.31 -4.05
CA ILE A 106 -21.39 -30.49 -5.32
C ILE A 106 -21.79 -31.95 -5.47
N ASP A 107 -23.07 -32.16 -5.77
CA ASP A 107 -23.61 -33.46 -6.12
C ASP A 107 -23.53 -33.61 -7.65
N LEU A 108 -22.86 -34.64 -8.09
CA LEU A 108 -22.62 -34.93 -9.49
C LEU A 108 -23.20 -36.32 -9.88
N PRO A 109 -23.98 -36.42 -10.97
CA PRO A 109 -24.44 -37.69 -11.49
C PRO A 109 -23.32 -38.67 -11.75
N GLU A 110 -23.60 -39.97 -11.59
CA GLU A 110 -22.60 -41.05 -11.87
C GLU A 110 -22.19 -41.09 -13.34
N THR A 111 -23.01 -40.57 -14.23
CA THR A 111 -22.73 -40.46 -15.67
C THR A 111 -21.59 -39.52 -16.03
N ILE A 112 -21.17 -38.63 -15.13
CA ILE A 112 -20.06 -37.72 -15.36
C ILE A 112 -18.72 -38.47 -15.19
N SER A 113 -17.84 -38.35 -16.18
CA SER A 113 -16.53 -39.00 -16.15
C SER A 113 -15.67 -38.45 -14.97
N GLU A 114 -14.78 -39.30 -14.44
CA GLU A 114 -13.86 -38.90 -13.38
C GLU A 114 -13.01 -37.68 -13.78
N LYS A 115 -12.60 -37.59 -15.03
CA LYS A 115 -11.88 -36.45 -15.59
C LYS A 115 -12.70 -35.17 -15.50
N ASP A 116 -14.00 -35.24 -15.83
CA ASP A 116 -14.87 -34.08 -15.79
C ASP A 116 -15.25 -33.71 -14.35
N ARG A 117 -15.37 -34.69 -13.43
CA ARG A 117 -15.54 -34.45 -11.99
C ARG A 117 -14.39 -33.58 -11.44
N GLN A 118 -13.16 -33.96 -11.71
CA GLN A 118 -11.96 -33.20 -11.31
C GLN A 118 -11.91 -31.82 -11.96
N GLY A 119 -12.31 -31.74 -13.23
CA GLY A 119 -12.42 -30.47 -13.96
C GLY A 119 -13.45 -29.51 -13.38
N ILE A 120 -14.61 -30.03 -12.96
CA ILE A 120 -15.68 -29.26 -12.30
C ILE A 120 -15.20 -28.74 -10.94
N LEU A 121 -14.58 -29.58 -10.11
CA LEU A 121 -14.04 -29.17 -8.81
C LEU A 121 -12.97 -28.08 -8.98
N SER A 122 -12.08 -28.24 -9.95
CA SER A 122 -11.06 -27.22 -10.28
C SER A 122 -11.68 -25.92 -10.80
N ALA A 123 -12.81 -25.98 -11.50
CA ALA A 123 -13.53 -24.79 -11.94
C ALA A 123 -14.18 -24.06 -10.75
N MET A 124 -14.81 -24.78 -9.83
CA MET A 124 -15.39 -24.20 -8.60
C MET A 124 -14.33 -23.46 -7.77
N ASP A 125 -13.09 -23.97 -7.75
CA ASP A 125 -11.99 -23.36 -7.03
C ASP A 125 -11.59 -21.96 -7.55
N ARG A 126 -11.99 -21.63 -8.80
CA ARG A 126 -11.76 -20.31 -9.42
C ARG A 126 -12.75 -19.24 -8.98
N CYS A 127 -13.69 -19.55 -8.10
CA CYS A 127 -14.70 -18.62 -7.62
C CYS A 127 -14.08 -17.27 -7.19
N THR A 128 -14.49 -16.19 -7.86
CA THR A 128 -13.98 -14.82 -7.60
C THR A 128 -14.32 -14.35 -6.21
N VAL A 129 -15.56 -14.59 -5.74
CA VAL A 129 -16.00 -14.21 -4.39
C VAL A 129 -15.11 -14.86 -3.34
N LYS A 130 -14.86 -16.18 -3.47
CA LYS A 130 -13.94 -16.91 -2.57
C LYS A 130 -12.55 -16.28 -2.55
N ARG A 131 -11.99 -15.99 -3.71
CA ARG A 131 -10.65 -15.38 -3.82
C ARG A 131 -10.58 -14.00 -3.18
N VAL A 132 -11.62 -13.17 -3.36
CA VAL A 132 -11.70 -11.86 -2.72
C VAL A 132 -11.75 -12.01 -1.20
N ILE A 133 -12.57 -12.93 -0.68
CA ILE A 133 -12.66 -13.19 0.77
C ILE A 133 -11.32 -13.67 1.33
N GLN A 134 -10.66 -14.62 0.67
CA GLN A 134 -9.37 -15.16 1.09
C GLN A 134 -8.22 -14.14 1.08
N ASN A 135 -8.33 -13.10 0.25
CA ASN A 135 -7.36 -12.00 0.20
C ASN A 135 -7.68 -10.86 1.20
N THR A 136 -8.54 -11.12 2.20
CA THR A 136 -8.85 -10.20 3.30
C THR A 136 -9.11 -8.76 2.82
N PRO A 137 -10.26 -8.51 2.16
CA PRO A 137 -10.60 -7.18 1.66
C PRO A 137 -10.64 -6.16 2.80
N LYS A 138 -10.09 -4.97 2.56
CA LYS A 138 -10.09 -3.87 3.53
C LYS A 138 -11.38 -3.08 3.38
N PHE A 139 -12.00 -2.72 4.50
CA PHE A 139 -13.17 -1.86 4.55
C PHE A 139 -12.74 -0.48 5.06
N ASN A 140 -12.97 0.54 4.25
CA ASN A 140 -12.84 1.94 4.66
C ASN A 140 -14.24 2.50 4.85
N ILE A 141 -14.54 2.99 6.05
CA ILE A 141 -15.83 3.61 6.37
C ILE A 141 -15.61 5.10 6.55
N GLU A 142 -16.24 5.90 5.70
CA GLU A 142 -16.11 7.36 5.70
C GLU A 142 -17.50 7.99 5.81
N ALA A 143 -17.63 9.03 6.63
CA ALA A 143 -18.81 9.87 6.65
C ALA A 143 -18.58 11.05 5.70
N LYS A 144 -19.53 11.27 4.76
CA LYS A 144 -19.62 12.51 3.98
C LYS A 144 -20.70 13.37 4.60
N ASP A 145 -20.38 14.59 4.99
CA ASP A 145 -21.39 15.56 5.39
C ASP A 145 -22.24 15.93 4.17
N ILE A 146 -23.56 15.82 4.30
CA ILE A 146 -24.52 16.31 3.31
C ILE A 146 -24.56 17.84 3.45
N LEU A 147 -23.54 18.52 3.00
CA LEU A 147 -23.63 19.93 2.67
C LEU A 147 -24.19 20.02 1.26
N GLY A 148 -25.35 20.64 1.13
CA GLY A 148 -26.18 20.63 -0.08
C GLY A 148 -25.39 20.89 -1.38
N ASP A 149 -25.76 20.19 -2.38
CA ASP A 149 -25.51 20.30 -3.85
C ASP A 149 -24.33 21.19 -4.33
N LYS A 150 -23.11 21.03 -3.76
CA LYS A 150 -21.91 21.67 -4.30
C LYS A 150 -20.60 20.95 -3.99
N ALA A 151 -20.55 19.66 -3.84
CA ALA A 151 -19.28 18.98 -3.60
C ALA A 151 -19.13 17.61 -4.29
N SER A 152 -19.60 17.47 -5.52
CA SER A 152 -18.86 16.69 -6.50
C SER A 152 -17.85 17.65 -7.14
N LEU A 153 -16.80 18.00 -6.43
CA LEU A 153 -15.63 18.62 -7.04
C LEU A 153 -15.04 17.56 -7.97
N ASP A 154 -15.44 17.69 -9.23
CA ASP A 154 -14.84 16.98 -10.34
C ASP A 154 -13.33 17.21 -10.26
N TYR A 155 -12.55 16.15 -10.36
CA TYR A 155 -11.08 16.21 -10.36
C TYR A 155 -10.55 17.20 -11.43
N GLN A 156 -11.34 17.48 -12.47
CA GLN A 156 -11.05 18.48 -13.49
C GLN A 156 -11.27 19.92 -13.03
N GLU A 157 -12.26 20.20 -12.16
CA GLU A 157 -12.50 21.54 -11.64
C GLU A 157 -11.40 21.98 -10.64
N TYR A 158 -10.74 21.01 -10.00
CA TYR A 158 -9.60 21.26 -9.08
C TYR A 158 -8.30 21.61 -9.83
N ILE A 159 -8.15 21.19 -11.09
CA ILE A 159 -7.01 21.54 -11.95
C ILE A 159 -7.11 23.00 -12.45
N GLU A 160 -8.28 23.59 -12.49
CA GLU A 160 -8.53 24.95 -13.00
C GLU A 160 -8.46 26.04 -11.92
N SER A 161 -8.26 25.70 -10.63
CA SER A 161 -8.05 26.70 -9.59
C SER A 161 -6.63 27.28 -9.65
N ASP A 162 -6.54 28.54 -9.91
CA ASP A 162 -5.37 29.37 -10.26
C ASP A 162 -4.35 29.57 -9.10
N PHE A 163 -4.04 28.51 -8.31
CA PHE A 163 -3.10 28.57 -7.21
C PHE A 163 -1.79 27.85 -7.52
N LYS A 164 -0.90 28.55 -8.21
CA LYS A 164 0.52 28.16 -8.28
C LYS A 164 1.14 28.32 -6.88
N THR A 165 1.11 27.24 -6.10
CA THR A 165 1.62 27.26 -4.73
C THR A 165 3.06 26.78 -4.70
N LYS A 166 4.02 27.72 -4.60
CA LYS A 166 5.41 27.38 -4.35
C LYS A 166 5.67 27.40 -2.84
N ILE A 167 5.95 26.22 -2.27
CA ILE A 167 6.34 26.11 -0.85
C ILE A 167 7.76 26.66 -0.68
N ILE A 168 7.99 27.39 0.41
CA ILE A 168 9.32 27.92 0.74
C ILE A 168 10.33 26.78 0.85
N GLY A 169 11.45 26.90 0.14
CA GLY A 169 12.51 25.89 0.12
C GLY A 169 12.31 24.78 -0.91
N LYS A 170 11.25 24.85 -1.72
CA LYS A 170 11.04 23.98 -2.87
C LYS A 170 11.41 24.66 -4.18
N ASP A 171 11.93 23.88 -5.13
CA ASP A 171 12.47 24.41 -6.40
C ASP A 171 11.40 24.56 -7.49
N ALA A 172 10.25 23.88 -7.33
CA ALA A 172 9.10 23.95 -8.22
C ALA A 172 7.78 24.19 -7.45
N THR A 173 6.73 24.60 -8.15
CA THR A 173 5.36 24.64 -7.61
C THR A 173 4.83 23.22 -7.39
N LEU A 174 3.79 23.09 -6.56
CA LEU A 174 3.15 21.78 -6.33
C LEU A 174 2.60 21.17 -7.63
N GLU A 175 2.00 21.99 -8.49
CA GLU A 175 1.47 21.57 -9.80
C GLU A 175 2.54 21.09 -10.75
N GLU A 176 3.64 21.83 -10.86
CA GLU A 176 4.80 21.43 -11.67
C GLU A 176 5.40 20.13 -11.15
N THR A 177 5.53 19.99 -9.82
CA THR A 177 6.04 18.79 -9.17
C THR A 177 5.13 17.57 -9.48
N ILE A 178 3.82 17.70 -9.31
CA ILE A 178 2.85 16.62 -9.59
C ILE A 178 2.93 16.21 -11.06
N THR A 179 2.92 17.20 -11.97
CA THR A 179 2.96 16.96 -13.41
C THR A 179 4.23 16.24 -13.83
N ASN A 180 5.38 16.70 -13.34
CA ASN A 180 6.69 16.12 -13.68
C ASN A 180 6.82 14.70 -13.12
N MET A 181 6.50 14.49 -11.84
CA MET A 181 6.63 13.18 -11.20
C MET A 181 5.69 12.15 -11.81
N ARG A 182 4.43 12.52 -12.10
CA ARG A 182 3.50 11.65 -12.81
C ARG A 182 3.98 11.35 -14.23
N GLY A 183 4.54 12.34 -14.92
CA GLY A 183 5.10 12.15 -16.27
C GLY A 183 6.26 11.15 -16.26
N ILE A 184 7.16 11.23 -15.30
CA ILE A 184 8.26 10.28 -15.13
C ILE A 184 7.72 8.87 -14.89
N LEU A 185 6.81 8.71 -13.92
CA LEU A 185 6.22 7.40 -13.58
C LEU A 185 5.48 6.78 -14.77
N SER A 186 4.68 7.58 -15.48
CA SER A 186 3.99 7.13 -16.69
C SER A 186 4.96 6.72 -17.80
N SER A 187 6.09 7.43 -17.97
CA SER A 187 7.11 7.06 -18.95
C SER A 187 7.81 5.74 -18.65
N LEU A 188 7.81 5.32 -17.38
CA LEU A 188 8.30 4.03 -16.91
C LEU A 188 7.22 2.92 -16.98
N GLY A 189 6.02 3.23 -17.48
CA GLY A 189 4.90 2.29 -17.53
C GLY A 189 4.17 2.11 -16.20
N ILE A 190 4.44 2.97 -15.20
CA ILE A 190 3.82 2.91 -13.89
C ILE A 190 2.56 3.75 -13.87
N ASN A 191 1.43 3.12 -13.54
CA ASN A 191 0.10 3.73 -13.56
C ASN A 191 -0.36 4.07 -12.14
N ILE A 192 -0.04 5.26 -11.67
CA ILE A 192 -0.38 5.69 -10.30
C ILE A 192 -1.85 6.04 -10.16
N GLU A 193 -2.53 5.33 -9.26
CA GLU A 193 -3.87 5.65 -8.78
C GLU A 193 -3.86 6.14 -7.33
N VAL A 194 -4.84 6.96 -6.98
CA VAL A 194 -5.09 7.37 -5.60
C VAL A 194 -6.07 6.41 -4.97
N ALA A 195 -5.60 5.62 -4.00
CA ALA A 195 -6.44 4.65 -3.30
C ALA A 195 -7.31 5.31 -2.21
N SER A 196 -6.80 6.32 -1.50
CA SER A 196 -7.59 7.02 -0.48
C SER A 196 -7.03 8.40 -0.13
N TRP A 197 -7.92 9.26 0.32
CA TRP A 197 -7.61 10.55 0.95
C TRP A 197 -8.10 10.57 2.39
N ARG A 198 -7.37 11.31 3.26
CA ARG A 198 -7.79 11.58 4.64
C ARG A 198 -7.50 13.03 4.99
N ASN A 199 -8.46 13.67 5.67
CA ASN A 199 -8.31 15.01 6.24
C ASN A 199 -8.96 15.03 7.63
N PRO A 200 -8.26 14.52 8.66
CA PRO A 200 -8.82 14.34 9.99
C PRO A 200 -9.06 15.67 10.73
N ILE A 201 -8.29 16.70 10.41
CA ILE A 201 -8.37 18.05 10.98
C ILE A 201 -7.96 19.08 9.91
N PRO A 202 -8.29 20.38 10.09
CA PRO A 202 -7.84 21.44 9.19
C PRO A 202 -6.33 21.39 8.94
N HIS A 203 -5.92 21.68 7.71
CA HIS A 203 -4.51 21.72 7.27
C HIS A 203 -3.70 20.43 7.47
N VAL A 204 -4.36 19.28 7.65
CA VAL A 204 -3.70 17.97 7.70
C VAL A 204 -4.32 17.04 6.68
N TRP A 205 -3.62 16.83 5.59
CA TRP A 205 -4.00 15.91 4.53
C TRP A 205 -3.06 14.70 4.48
N SER A 206 -3.63 13.57 4.19
CA SER A 206 -2.88 12.35 3.87
C SER A 206 -3.48 11.69 2.65
N VAL A 207 -2.62 11.12 1.81
CA VAL A 207 -3.00 10.38 0.62
C VAL A 207 -2.30 9.03 0.61
N HIS A 208 -2.99 8.02 0.16
CA HIS A 208 -2.43 6.72 -0.20
C HIS A 208 -2.47 6.57 -1.71
N ILE A 209 -1.31 6.40 -2.33
CA ILE A 209 -1.17 6.13 -3.77
C ILE A 209 -0.53 4.77 -3.98
N ARG A 210 -0.83 4.15 -5.12
CA ARG A 210 -0.25 2.87 -5.51
C ARG A 210 -0.19 2.74 -7.03
N ASP A 211 0.60 1.81 -7.50
CA ASP A 211 0.51 1.38 -8.89
C ASP A 211 -0.74 0.51 -9.10
N ALA A 212 -1.55 0.84 -10.09
CA ALA A 212 -2.76 0.08 -10.42
C ALA A 212 -2.46 -1.37 -10.85
N ASP A 213 -1.33 -1.57 -11.51
CA ASP A 213 -0.91 -2.89 -12.01
C ASP A 213 -0.15 -3.71 -10.95
N SER A 214 0.43 -3.03 -9.95
CA SER A 214 1.15 -3.64 -8.83
C SER A 214 0.78 -2.97 -7.49
N PRO A 215 -0.41 -3.24 -6.92
CA PRO A 215 -0.93 -2.53 -5.74
C PRO A 215 -0.08 -2.67 -4.46
N MET A 216 0.87 -3.60 -4.44
CA MET A 216 1.84 -3.75 -3.34
C MET A 216 2.91 -2.65 -3.38
N CYS A 217 3.13 -2.02 -4.55
CA CYS A 217 3.98 -0.87 -4.70
C CYS A 217 3.16 0.39 -4.37
N TYR A 218 3.21 0.83 -3.14
CA TYR A 218 2.45 1.97 -2.64
C TYR A 218 3.27 2.90 -1.75
N THR A 219 2.81 4.13 -1.63
CA THR A 219 3.34 5.12 -0.69
C THR A 219 2.24 5.97 -0.08
N ASN A 220 2.57 6.67 1.01
CA ASN A 220 1.66 7.54 1.71
C ASN A 220 2.27 8.94 1.80
N GLY A 221 1.56 9.92 1.30
CA GLY A 221 1.96 11.33 1.43
C GLY A 221 1.20 12.06 2.51
N LYS A 222 1.82 13.09 3.06
CA LYS A 222 1.23 14.00 4.04
C LYS A 222 1.53 15.43 3.66
N GLY A 223 0.61 16.35 3.96
CA GLY A 223 0.79 17.77 3.66
C GLY A 223 -0.31 18.64 4.25
N ALA A 224 -0.07 19.95 4.22
CA ALA A 224 -1.06 20.94 4.66
C ALA A 224 -2.21 21.11 3.66
N THR A 225 -2.02 20.71 2.42
CA THR A 225 -3.01 20.71 1.33
C THR A 225 -3.03 19.36 0.64
N LYS A 226 -4.06 19.09 -0.18
CA LYS A 226 -4.13 17.89 -1.01
C LYS A 226 -2.91 17.76 -1.91
N ASP A 227 -2.53 18.83 -2.60
CA ASP A 227 -1.41 18.82 -3.54
C ASP A 227 -0.08 18.60 -2.84
N ALA A 228 0.12 19.21 -1.67
CA ALA A 228 1.31 18.95 -0.86
C ALA A 228 1.39 17.46 -0.43
N ALA A 229 0.27 16.88 -0.01
CA ALA A 229 0.22 15.45 0.32
C ALA A 229 0.49 14.56 -0.90
N LEU A 230 -0.06 14.91 -2.08
CA LEU A 230 0.18 14.17 -3.32
C LEU A 230 1.63 14.27 -3.78
N CYS A 231 2.23 15.47 -3.73
CA CYS A 231 3.67 15.66 -4.00
C CYS A 231 4.54 14.79 -3.09
N SER A 232 4.21 14.77 -1.78
CA SER A 232 4.92 13.93 -0.81
C SER A 232 4.84 12.45 -1.18
N ALA A 233 3.66 11.94 -1.54
CA ALA A 233 3.47 10.55 -1.92
C ALA A 233 4.19 10.19 -3.22
N LEU A 234 4.11 11.05 -4.25
CA LEU A 234 4.79 10.84 -5.53
C LEU A 234 6.31 10.90 -5.38
N GLY A 235 6.82 11.83 -4.55
CA GLY A 235 8.24 11.92 -4.23
C GLY A 235 8.75 10.66 -3.56
N GLU A 236 8.03 10.17 -2.55
CA GLU A 236 8.36 8.91 -1.88
C GLU A 236 8.28 7.72 -2.84
N TYR A 237 7.34 7.71 -3.78
CA TYR A 237 7.23 6.64 -4.77
C TYR A 237 8.46 6.57 -5.67
N LEU A 238 8.91 7.73 -6.21
CA LEU A 238 10.14 7.82 -7.00
C LEU A 238 11.38 7.44 -6.20
N GLU A 239 11.45 7.87 -4.94
CA GLU A 239 12.51 7.50 -4.01
C GLU A 239 12.60 5.98 -3.86
N ARG A 240 11.48 5.30 -3.61
CA ARG A 240 11.42 3.84 -3.44
C ARG A 240 11.86 3.08 -4.68
N ILE A 241 11.48 3.54 -5.87
CA ILE A 241 11.94 2.96 -7.14
C ILE A 241 13.45 3.17 -7.29
N SER A 242 13.91 4.40 -7.10
CA SER A 242 15.32 4.76 -7.32
C SER A 242 16.29 4.01 -6.41
N ASN A 243 15.83 3.57 -5.26
CA ASN A 243 16.61 2.81 -4.28
C ASN A 243 16.27 1.30 -4.26
N ASN A 244 15.56 0.81 -5.26
CA ASN A 244 15.13 -0.60 -5.36
C ASN A 244 14.32 -1.10 -4.13
N TYR A 245 13.72 -0.19 -3.37
CA TYR A 245 13.09 -0.52 -2.09
C TYR A 245 11.83 -1.36 -2.24
N PHE A 246 11.01 -1.12 -3.27
CA PHE A 246 9.77 -1.88 -3.49
C PHE A 246 9.99 -3.36 -3.81
N TYR A 247 11.15 -3.72 -4.32
CA TYR A 247 11.40 -5.06 -4.85
C TYR A 247 12.15 -5.96 -3.86
N ASN A 248 12.48 -5.46 -2.68
CA ASN A 248 13.22 -6.21 -1.67
C ASN A 248 12.49 -7.43 -1.14
N ASP A 249 11.15 -7.39 -1.13
CA ASP A 249 10.30 -8.46 -0.63
C ASP A 249 9.82 -9.43 -1.74
N TYR A 250 10.24 -9.22 -2.99
CA TYR A 250 9.84 -10.08 -4.11
C TYR A 250 10.84 -11.20 -4.31
N PHE A 251 10.40 -12.43 -4.12
CA PHE A 251 11.14 -13.60 -4.54
C PHE A 251 10.79 -13.94 -5.99
N LEU A 252 11.80 -13.93 -6.86
CA LEU A 252 11.62 -14.13 -8.31
C LEU A 252 11.51 -15.57 -8.73
N GLY A 253 11.89 -16.50 -7.87
CA GLY A 253 11.97 -17.93 -8.19
C GLY A 253 13.22 -18.31 -8.99
N GLU A 254 13.56 -19.58 -8.95
CA GLU A 254 14.81 -20.10 -9.50
C GLU A 254 14.89 -19.93 -11.04
N GLU A 255 13.79 -20.11 -11.75
CA GLU A 255 13.74 -19.95 -13.22
C GLU A 255 14.06 -18.51 -13.66
N LEU A 256 13.51 -17.50 -12.98
CA LEU A 256 13.78 -16.10 -13.28
C LEU A 256 15.17 -15.67 -12.83
N SER A 257 15.69 -16.24 -11.74
CA SER A 257 17.02 -15.94 -11.24
C SER A 257 18.15 -16.41 -12.16
N GLU A 258 17.88 -17.38 -13.03
CA GLU A 258 18.83 -17.85 -14.05
C GLU A 258 18.70 -17.11 -15.40
N SER A 259 17.68 -16.27 -15.57
CA SER A 259 17.49 -15.46 -16.79
C SER A 259 18.42 -14.24 -16.81
N ASP A 260 18.51 -13.59 -17.96
CA ASP A 260 19.23 -12.29 -18.09
C ASP A 260 18.48 -11.13 -17.44
N PHE A 261 17.50 -11.41 -16.59
CA PHE A 261 16.76 -10.40 -15.86
C PHE A 261 17.69 -9.61 -14.93
N VAL A 262 17.50 -8.30 -14.92
CA VAL A 262 18.20 -7.36 -14.04
C VAL A 262 17.20 -6.73 -13.06
N HIS A 263 17.63 -6.54 -11.80
CA HIS A 263 16.82 -5.83 -10.80
C HIS A 263 16.86 -4.32 -11.05
N TYR A 264 17.97 -3.84 -11.60
CA TYR A 264 18.21 -2.43 -11.82
C TYR A 264 19.12 -2.18 -13.02
N PRO A 265 18.89 -1.15 -13.85
CA PRO A 265 19.64 -0.95 -15.09
C PRO A 265 21.16 -0.86 -14.96
N ASN A 266 21.66 -0.38 -13.81
CA ASN A 266 23.09 -0.15 -13.55
C ASN A 266 23.66 -1.12 -12.50
N GLU A 267 22.98 -2.23 -12.23
CA GLU A 267 23.48 -3.22 -11.28
C GLU A 267 24.77 -3.87 -11.75
N LEU A 268 25.62 -4.25 -10.79
CA LEU A 268 26.75 -5.14 -11.00
C LEU A 268 26.60 -6.39 -10.14
N TRP A 269 27.09 -7.49 -10.68
CA TRP A 269 27.14 -8.76 -9.99
C TRP A 269 28.58 -9.11 -9.64
N PHE A 270 28.84 -9.39 -8.38
CA PHE A 270 30.14 -9.76 -7.84
C PHE A 270 30.15 -11.26 -7.54
N GLU A 271 31.21 -11.93 -7.96
CA GLU A 271 31.43 -13.32 -7.58
C GLU A 271 31.71 -13.44 -6.08
N ILE A 272 31.18 -14.50 -5.45
CA ILE A 272 31.46 -14.79 -4.06
C ILE A 272 32.86 -15.35 -3.96
N PRO A 273 33.82 -14.68 -3.29
CA PRO A 273 35.16 -15.23 -3.14
C PRO A 273 35.15 -16.47 -2.27
N THR A 274 36.08 -17.39 -2.54
CA THR A 274 36.27 -18.61 -1.75
C THR A 274 36.85 -18.33 -0.38
N ASP A 275 37.48 -17.18 -0.19
CA ASP A 275 38.08 -16.71 1.05
C ASP A 275 37.13 -15.77 1.82
N LYS A 276 37.54 -15.32 3.00
CA LYS A 276 36.73 -14.44 3.87
C LYS A 276 36.65 -13.00 3.39
N ASP A 277 37.38 -12.66 2.35
CA ASP A 277 37.50 -11.30 1.83
C ASP A 277 36.27 -10.89 1.00
N PHE A 278 35.99 -9.59 1.00
CA PHE A 278 34.94 -9.02 0.16
C PHE A 278 35.48 -8.79 -1.25
N PRO A 279 34.64 -8.90 -2.29
CA PRO A 279 35.05 -8.57 -3.65
C PRO A 279 35.53 -7.13 -3.75
N THR A 280 36.61 -6.90 -4.51
CA THR A 280 37.13 -5.57 -4.77
C THR A 280 36.08 -4.71 -5.47
N GLY A 281 35.80 -3.51 -4.97
CA GLY A 281 34.79 -2.58 -5.51
C GLY A 281 33.40 -2.74 -4.93
N LEU A 282 33.17 -3.75 -4.11
CA LEU A 282 31.94 -3.91 -3.36
C LEU A 282 32.10 -3.23 -2.00
N MET A 283 31.30 -2.20 -1.76
CA MET A 283 31.40 -1.32 -0.59
C MET A 283 32.79 -0.65 -0.46
N ASP A 284 32.86 0.39 0.34
CA ASP A 284 34.13 0.99 0.73
C ASP A 284 34.50 0.60 2.18
N GLU A 285 35.67 0.99 2.61
CA GLU A 285 36.21 0.68 3.94
C GLU A 285 35.27 1.23 5.05
N ASN A 286 34.68 2.42 4.87
CA ASN A 286 33.78 3.02 5.86
C ASN A 286 32.48 2.22 6.01
N LEU A 287 31.90 1.76 4.89
CA LEU A 287 30.71 0.92 4.90
C LEU A 287 31.01 -0.45 5.52
N LEU A 288 32.16 -1.03 5.16
CA LEU A 288 32.60 -2.31 5.75
C LEU A 288 32.84 -2.18 7.26
N GLU A 289 33.48 -1.12 7.73
CA GLU A 289 33.66 -0.86 9.15
C GLU A 289 32.31 -0.68 9.87
N THR A 290 31.39 0.03 9.26
CA THR A 290 30.06 0.27 9.82
C THR A 290 29.24 -1.01 9.93
N TYR A 291 29.17 -1.80 8.87
CA TYR A 291 28.28 -2.99 8.81
C TYR A 291 28.97 -4.29 9.26
N ASN A 292 30.28 -4.27 9.43
CA ASN A 292 31.07 -5.43 9.86
C ASN A 292 32.00 -5.11 11.04
N SER A 293 31.53 -4.25 11.94
CA SER A 293 32.32 -3.82 13.13
C SER A 293 32.82 -4.99 13.99
N GLU A 294 32.10 -6.09 14.01
CA GLU A 294 32.45 -7.31 14.76
C GLU A 294 33.21 -8.34 13.91
N GLY A 295 33.40 -8.09 12.61
CA GLY A 295 34.11 -8.99 11.70
C GLY A 295 33.37 -10.29 11.37
N GLU A 296 32.06 -10.36 11.64
CA GLU A 296 31.24 -11.56 11.43
C GLU A 296 30.57 -11.61 10.04
N LEU A 297 30.44 -10.46 9.39
CA LEU A 297 29.85 -10.40 8.05
C LEU A 297 30.79 -11.07 7.04
N LYS A 298 30.22 -11.93 6.19
CA LYS A 298 30.92 -12.60 5.08
C LYS A 298 30.27 -12.20 3.77
N ALA A 299 31.04 -12.21 2.70
CA ALA A 299 30.53 -11.93 1.35
C ALA A 299 29.31 -12.81 0.99
N ALA A 300 29.32 -14.08 1.38
CA ALA A 300 28.21 -15.00 1.17
C ALA A 300 26.87 -14.58 1.85
N HIS A 301 26.95 -13.74 2.90
CA HIS A 301 25.75 -13.21 3.56
C HIS A 301 25.08 -12.08 2.74
N LEU A 302 25.75 -11.56 1.73
CA LEU A 302 25.29 -10.47 0.87
C LEU A 302 24.69 -10.94 -0.46
N VAL A 303 24.54 -12.24 -0.63
CA VAL A 303 23.88 -12.82 -1.82
C VAL A 303 22.48 -12.25 -1.96
N ASP A 304 22.08 -11.99 -3.19
CA ASP A 304 20.76 -11.47 -3.53
C ASP A 304 19.65 -12.41 -3.02
N THR A 305 18.86 -11.93 -2.06
CA THR A 305 17.76 -12.68 -1.47
C THR A 305 16.53 -12.74 -2.36
N ASN A 306 16.38 -11.83 -3.33
CA ASN A 306 15.24 -11.80 -4.23
C ASN A 306 15.27 -12.97 -5.22
N SER A 307 16.45 -13.33 -5.73
CA SER A 307 16.61 -14.47 -6.62
C SER A 307 16.91 -15.78 -5.88
N GLY A 308 17.56 -15.69 -4.71
CA GLY A 308 18.06 -16.87 -4.01
C GLY A 308 19.17 -17.64 -4.76
N ASN A 309 19.67 -17.09 -5.86
CA ASN A 309 20.64 -17.76 -6.72
C ASN A 309 22.08 -17.45 -6.32
N HIS A 310 22.65 -18.29 -5.48
CA HIS A 310 24.06 -18.16 -5.06
C HIS A 310 25.08 -18.23 -6.21
N LYS A 311 24.72 -18.83 -7.35
CA LYS A 311 25.63 -18.91 -8.51
C LYS A 311 25.83 -17.56 -9.20
N ARG A 312 24.83 -16.67 -9.14
CA ARG A 312 24.96 -15.30 -9.69
C ARG A 312 25.83 -14.42 -8.79
N GLY A 313 25.92 -14.71 -7.52
CA GLY A 313 26.72 -13.97 -6.56
C GLY A 313 25.97 -12.83 -5.87
N ILE A 314 26.63 -11.69 -5.70
CA ILE A 314 26.13 -10.52 -4.98
C ILE A 314 25.73 -9.46 -5.98
N CYS A 315 24.44 -9.15 -6.04
CA CYS A 315 23.92 -7.99 -6.79
C CYS A 315 24.16 -6.71 -5.99
N ALA A 316 24.71 -5.67 -6.62
CA ALA A 316 24.93 -4.38 -6.01
C ALA A 316 24.57 -3.23 -6.93
N LEU A 317 24.08 -2.14 -6.35
CA LEU A 317 23.68 -0.92 -7.04
C LEU A 317 24.77 0.17 -6.90
N PRO A 318 24.99 0.98 -7.95
CA PRO A 318 25.96 2.06 -7.91
C PRO A 318 25.40 3.29 -7.17
N TYR A 319 26.18 3.83 -6.26
CA TYR A 319 25.93 5.09 -5.58
C TYR A 319 27.14 6.01 -5.72
N GLU A 320 26.91 7.29 -6.03
CA GLU A 320 27.99 8.29 -6.06
C GLU A 320 28.25 8.80 -4.64
N ARG A 321 29.44 8.55 -4.10
CA ARG A 321 29.85 9.13 -2.83
C ARG A 321 30.09 10.63 -3.00
N GLN A 322 29.37 11.44 -2.21
CA GLN A 322 29.35 12.90 -2.45
C GLN A 322 30.65 13.62 -2.11
N SER A 323 31.50 13.06 -1.27
CA SER A 323 32.77 13.67 -0.85
C SER A 323 33.81 13.75 -1.96
N ASP A 324 33.88 12.75 -2.84
CA ASP A 324 34.92 12.60 -3.87
C ASP A 324 34.40 12.20 -5.25
N LYS A 325 33.07 11.95 -5.35
CA LYS A 325 32.40 11.56 -6.58
C LYS A 325 32.73 10.14 -7.06
N GLU A 326 33.34 9.33 -6.22
CA GLU A 326 33.55 7.92 -6.55
C GLU A 326 32.23 7.12 -6.52
N THR A 327 32.16 6.14 -7.42
CA THR A 327 31.02 5.20 -7.45
C THR A 327 31.31 4.05 -6.49
N ILE A 328 30.41 3.88 -5.52
CA ILE A 328 30.43 2.80 -4.54
C ILE A 328 29.26 1.85 -4.85
N TYR A 329 29.53 0.56 -4.91
CA TYR A 329 28.51 -0.45 -5.13
C TYR A 329 28.02 -1.00 -3.78
N ILE A 330 26.73 -0.82 -3.51
CA ILE A 330 26.09 -1.27 -2.26
C ILE A 330 25.22 -2.49 -2.57
N PRO A 331 25.38 -3.61 -1.85
CA PRO A 331 24.61 -4.83 -2.06
C PRO A 331 23.10 -4.59 -1.90
N VAL A 332 22.28 -5.09 -2.82
CA VAL A 332 20.80 -5.02 -2.71
C VAL A 332 20.29 -5.72 -1.44
N ASN A 333 20.95 -6.80 -1.03
CA ASN A 333 20.64 -7.47 0.23
C ASN A 333 20.79 -6.53 1.43
N LEU A 334 21.85 -5.72 1.48
CA LEU A 334 22.05 -4.76 2.55
C LEU A 334 20.98 -3.67 2.53
N ILE A 335 20.67 -3.12 1.36
CA ILE A 335 19.61 -2.11 1.19
C ILE A 335 18.27 -2.65 1.67
N GLY A 336 17.92 -3.88 1.28
CA GLY A 336 16.67 -4.54 1.66
C GLY A 336 16.56 -4.89 3.13
N ASN A 337 17.64 -5.34 3.74
CA ASN A 337 17.63 -5.81 5.13
C ASN A 337 17.67 -4.70 6.18
N LEU A 338 17.91 -3.46 5.80
CA LEU A 338 17.87 -2.35 6.75
C LEU A 338 16.46 -2.04 7.26
N PHE A 339 15.41 -2.47 6.56
CA PHE A 339 13.99 -2.25 6.88
C PHE A 339 13.60 -0.80 7.18
N VAL A 340 14.45 0.12 6.82
CA VAL A 340 14.29 1.56 7.03
C VAL A 340 14.75 2.32 5.79
N SER A 341 14.06 3.43 5.52
CA SER A 341 14.36 4.29 4.38
C SER A 341 14.96 5.63 4.81
N ASN A 342 15.48 5.72 6.03
CA ASN A 342 16.01 6.96 6.58
C ASN A 342 17.17 7.49 5.72
N GLY A 343 17.04 8.75 5.28
CA GLY A 343 18.01 9.38 4.39
C GLY A 343 17.82 9.07 2.91
N MET A 344 16.85 8.21 2.53
CA MET A 344 16.39 8.14 1.15
C MET A 344 15.53 9.36 0.85
N SER A 345 15.63 9.93 -0.34
CA SER A 345 14.86 11.11 -0.69
C SER A 345 14.75 11.32 -2.19
N ALA A 346 13.69 12.00 -2.60
CA ALA A 346 13.52 12.56 -3.93
C ALA A 346 13.21 14.07 -3.83
N GLY A 347 13.37 14.77 -4.93
CA GLY A 347 13.06 16.19 -5.02
C GLY A 347 13.01 16.64 -6.48
N ASN A 348 12.54 17.87 -6.73
CA ASN A 348 12.52 18.46 -8.06
C ASN A 348 13.94 18.69 -8.61
N THR A 349 14.91 18.86 -7.73
CA THR A 349 16.34 18.99 -8.05
C THR A 349 17.18 18.15 -7.10
N ILE A 350 18.43 17.91 -7.48
CA ILE A 350 19.42 17.24 -6.61
C ILE A 350 19.62 17.97 -5.28
N TYR A 351 19.51 19.31 -5.27
CA TYR A 351 19.65 20.10 -4.04
C TYR A 351 18.46 19.92 -3.12
N GLU A 352 17.25 19.90 -3.65
CA GLU A 352 16.03 19.62 -2.89
C GLU A 352 16.06 18.22 -2.29
N ALA A 353 16.45 17.19 -3.07
CA ALA A 353 16.62 15.84 -2.58
C ALA A 353 17.66 15.75 -1.45
N ARG A 354 18.83 16.43 -1.59
CA ARG A 354 19.86 16.48 -0.55
C ARG A 354 19.36 17.13 0.73
N VAL A 355 18.63 18.23 0.63
CA VAL A 355 18.03 18.90 1.81
C VAL A 355 17.10 17.97 2.53
N GLN A 356 16.22 17.27 1.81
CA GLN A 356 15.29 16.30 2.40
C GLN A 356 16.05 15.14 3.08
N CYS A 357 17.04 14.56 2.40
CA CYS A 357 17.92 13.52 2.94
C CYS A 357 18.57 13.94 4.26
N LEU A 358 19.27 15.10 4.26
CA LEU A 358 19.95 15.60 5.46
C LEU A 358 18.98 15.95 6.59
N SER A 359 17.81 16.50 6.25
CA SER A 359 16.78 16.80 7.24
C SER A 359 16.30 15.54 7.98
N GLU A 360 16.09 14.46 7.24
CA GLU A 360 15.68 13.19 7.84
C GLU A 360 16.80 12.55 8.67
N ILE A 361 18.05 12.59 8.18
CA ILE A 361 19.20 12.08 8.94
C ILE A 361 19.32 12.83 10.27
N PHE A 362 19.23 14.17 10.26
CA PHE A 362 19.28 14.95 11.50
C PHE A 362 18.09 14.68 12.42
N GLU A 363 16.88 14.59 11.87
CA GLU A 363 15.69 14.21 12.65
C GLU A 363 15.90 12.89 13.38
N ARG A 364 16.39 11.86 12.67
CA ARG A 364 16.60 10.53 13.26
C ARG A 364 17.75 10.50 14.26
N ALA A 365 18.85 11.18 13.96
CA ALA A 365 19.99 11.27 14.88
C ALA A 365 19.59 11.96 16.19
N VAL A 366 18.91 13.10 16.10
CA VAL A 366 18.42 13.86 17.27
C VAL A 366 17.41 13.03 18.07
N LYS A 367 16.44 12.38 17.39
CA LYS A 367 15.48 11.49 18.04
C LYS A 367 16.17 10.39 18.83
N ASN A 368 17.16 9.72 18.22
CA ASN A 368 17.90 8.66 18.87
C ASN A 368 18.68 9.18 20.08
N GLN A 369 19.33 10.34 19.97
CA GLN A 369 20.05 10.96 21.07
C GLN A 369 19.10 11.30 22.24
N ILE A 370 17.93 11.89 21.96
CA ILE A 370 16.93 12.21 22.97
C ILE A 370 16.51 10.95 23.76
N ILE A 371 16.26 9.84 23.03
CA ILE A 371 15.81 8.58 23.64
C ILE A 371 16.94 7.93 24.45
N LEU A 372 18.15 7.84 23.88
CA LEU A 372 19.28 7.15 24.52
C LEU A 372 19.81 7.90 25.76
N GLU A 373 19.79 9.22 25.73
CA GLU A 373 20.26 10.08 26.82
C GLU A 373 19.14 10.53 27.77
N GLU A 374 17.89 10.07 27.52
CA GLU A 374 16.70 10.42 28.32
C GLU A 374 16.52 11.93 28.51
N LEU A 375 16.75 12.71 27.43
CA LEU A 375 16.77 14.15 27.50
C LEU A 375 15.37 14.74 27.72
N THR A 376 15.25 15.66 28.69
CA THR A 376 14.04 16.47 28.87
C THR A 376 14.09 17.68 27.95
N LEU A 377 13.14 17.77 27.02
CA LEU A 377 13.07 18.84 26.04
C LEU A 377 12.28 20.06 26.58
N PRO A 378 12.71 21.28 26.26
CA PRO A 378 11.96 22.50 26.58
C PRO A 378 10.63 22.56 25.84
N ASP A 379 9.61 23.14 26.48
CA ASP A 379 8.35 23.44 25.80
C ASP A 379 8.51 24.60 24.82
N VAL A 380 7.87 24.49 23.65
CA VAL A 380 7.70 25.63 22.74
C VAL A 380 6.56 26.50 23.26
N PRO A 381 6.82 27.77 23.62
CA PRO A 381 5.77 28.66 24.13
C PRO A 381 4.64 28.84 23.12
N ARG A 382 3.40 28.90 23.63
CA ARG A 382 2.21 29.11 22.76
C ARG A 382 2.35 30.38 21.90
N SER A 383 2.95 31.45 22.45
CA SER A 383 3.24 32.68 21.71
C SER A 383 4.15 32.52 20.49
N VAL A 384 4.92 31.44 20.41
CA VAL A 384 5.68 31.08 19.22
C VAL A 384 4.76 30.43 18.19
N LEU A 385 3.87 29.53 18.63
CA LEU A 385 2.90 28.87 17.77
C LEU A 385 1.87 29.83 17.16
N GLU A 386 1.52 30.90 17.86
CA GLU A 386 0.63 31.97 17.36
C GLU A 386 1.15 32.66 16.09
N LYS A 387 2.45 32.57 15.81
CA LYS A 387 3.05 33.07 14.56
C LYS A 387 2.73 32.15 13.36
N PHE A 388 2.20 30.96 13.59
CA PHE A 388 1.89 29.94 12.60
C PHE A 388 0.41 29.53 12.70
N PRO A 389 -0.53 30.38 12.20
CA PRO A 389 -1.96 30.20 12.44
C PRO A 389 -2.51 28.85 12.00
N ASN A 390 -2.08 28.31 10.86
CA ASN A 390 -2.55 27.02 10.37
C ASN A 390 -2.10 25.85 11.29
N ILE A 391 -0.90 25.94 11.86
CA ILE A 391 -0.40 24.94 12.82
C ILE A 391 -1.20 25.06 14.12
N LEU A 392 -1.43 26.27 14.59
CA LEU A 392 -2.19 26.51 15.80
C LEU A 392 -3.64 26.03 15.68
N GLU A 393 -4.30 26.28 14.54
CA GLU A 393 -5.65 25.79 14.27
C GLU A 393 -5.72 24.26 14.29
N GLY A 394 -4.75 23.59 13.69
CA GLY A 394 -4.66 22.12 13.73
C GLY A 394 -4.49 21.59 15.16
N ILE A 395 -3.62 22.22 15.96
CA ILE A 395 -3.41 21.86 17.37
C ILE A 395 -4.71 22.07 18.17
N GLN A 396 -5.37 23.23 18.03
CA GLN A 396 -6.63 23.53 18.71
C GLN A 396 -7.72 22.52 18.34
N SER A 397 -7.85 22.16 17.07
CA SER A 397 -8.81 21.15 16.61
C SER A 397 -8.60 19.77 17.25
N LEU A 398 -7.36 19.39 17.55
CA LEU A 398 -7.05 18.16 18.28
C LEU A 398 -7.36 18.30 19.77
N GLU A 399 -6.96 19.40 20.39
CA GLU A 399 -7.20 19.70 21.81
C GLU A 399 -8.71 19.72 22.13
N GLU A 400 -9.52 20.35 21.26
CA GLU A 400 -11.00 20.37 21.37
C GLU A 400 -11.62 18.98 21.30
N LYS A 401 -11.00 18.04 20.60
CA LYS A 401 -11.41 16.64 20.55
C LYS A 401 -10.87 15.80 21.70
N GLY A 402 -10.17 16.43 22.64
CA GLY A 402 -9.61 15.77 23.83
C GLY A 402 -8.24 15.14 23.62
N TYR A 403 -7.53 15.49 22.57
CA TYR A 403 -6.18 15.01 22.28
C TYR A 403 -5.14 16.13 22.47
N PRO A 404 -4.52 16.27 23.66
CA PRO A 404 -3.49 17.27 23.89
C PRO A 404 -2.30 17.08 22.96
N VAL A 405 -1.73 18.18 22.47
CA VAL A 405 -0.55 18.18 21.62
C VAL A 405 0.61 18.84 22.36
N LEU A 406 1.69 18.11 22.57
CA LEU A 406 2.92 18.63 23.15
C LEU A 406 3.86 19.03 22.03
N VAL A 407 4.31 20.28 22.04
CA VAL A 407 5.31 20.79 21.10
C VAL A 407 6.57 21.14 21.88
N LYS A 408 7.66 20.44 21.58
CA LYS A 408 8.94 20.59 22.28
C LYS A 408 10.04 21.02 21.33
N ASP A 409 10.96 21.83 21.84
CA ASP A 409 12.18 22.19 21.12
C ASP A 409 13.19 21.04 21.19
N ALA A 410 13.40 20.37 20.08
CA ALA A 410 14.36 19.28 19.92
C ALA A 410 15.63 19.75 19.20
N SER A 411 15.87 21.05 19.12
CA SER A 411 17.04 21.60 18.41
C SER A 411 18.38 21.33 19.12
N LEU A 412 18.37 20.78 20.31
CA LEU A 412 19.54 20.54 21.17
C LEU A 412 20.39 21.81 21.36
N GLY A 413 19.70 22.89 21.73
CA GLY A 413 20.32 24.21 21.93
C GLY A 413 20.58 24.97 20.63
N GLY A 414 19.73 24.77 19.62
CA GLY A 414 19.80 25.47 18.32
C GLY A 414 20.79 24.85 17.33
N LYS A 415 21.32 23.66 17.62
CA LYS A 415 22.28 22.99 16.73
C LYS A 415 21.61 22.35 15.50
N PHE A 416 20.39 21.84 15.68
CA PHE A 416 19.64 21.13 14.65
C PHE A 416 18.24 21.71 14.47
N PRO A 417 17.72 21.84 13.23
CA PRO A 417 16.37 22.35 13.00
C PRO A 417 15.31 21.26 13.21
N VAL A 418 15.22 20.73 14.43
CA VAL A 418 14.33 19.60 14.76
C VAL A 418 13.33 20.04 15.84
N MET A 419 12.08 19.64 15.65
CA MET A 419 10.98 19.81 16.59
C MET A 419 10.44 18.44 17.01
N CYS A 420 10.05 18.29 18.27
CA CYS A 420 9.35 17.11 18.76
C CYS A 420 7.88 17.46 18.98
N VAL A 421 6.99 16.77 18.25
CA VAL A 421 5.55 16.93 18.38
C VAL A 421 4.93 15.61 18.79
N THR A 422 4.26 15.59 19.92
CA THR A 422 3.63 14.39 20.49
C THR A 422 2.13 14.60 20.65
N LEU A 423 1.36 13.72 20.06
CA LEU A 423 -0.07 13.61 20.28
C LEU A 423 -0.31 12.70 21.49
N MET A 424 -0.94 13.24 22.53
CA MET A 424 -1.25 12.50 23.73
C MET A 424 -2.61 11.82 23.61
N ASN A 425 -2.66 10.52 23.88
CA ASN A 425 -3.93 9.82 24.02
C ASN A 425 -4.36 9.87 25.50
N PRO A 426 -5.50 10.54 25.84
CA PRO A 426 -5.93 10.67 27.24
C PRO A 426 -6.30 9.34 27.91
N MET A 427 -6.46 8.26 27.12
CA MET A 427 -6.81 6.94 27.64
C MET A 427 -5.61 6.14 28.15
N ASN A 428 -4.41 6.39 27.60
CA ASN A 428 -3.23 5.57 27.92
C ASN A 428 -1.90 6.37 27.98
N GLY A 429 -1.97 7.68 27.95
CA GLY A 429 -0.79 8.56 28.06
C GLY A 429 -0.11 8.83 26.73
#